data_a74ea454e6abd110319e6005a8a65ea3
#
_entry.id   a74ea454e6abd110319e6005a8a65ea3
#
_cell.length_a   1.000
_cell.length_b   1.000
_cell.length_c   1.000
_cell.angle_alpha   90.00
_cell.angle_beta   90.00
_cell.angle_gamma   90.00
#
_symmetry.space_group_name_H-M   'P 1'
#
loop_
_entity.id
_entity.type
_entity.pdbx_description
1 polymer ?
#
loop_
_entity_poly.entity_id
_entity_poly.type
_entity_poly.pdbx_seq_one_letter_code
_entity_poly.pdbx_strand_id
1 'polypeptide(L)'
;MTKKNKKTLDTLVPDIYNKLSALGKGEHLDIDEETIEQFGESMKEIMYTWSHPTPRGKAALRMSNIGKQPRQLWYEMNTSSDSTEVISPATFIKFLYGHLLEEIVLLLVKVSGHEVTSEQKEIKVSGIKGHMDCVIDGEVVDIKTASNFAFKKFKDGTLSEDDPFGYMAQLAGYESAEGTSHGGFLALNKESGELAMYRPDNFDKPNIKKKISSIKKAIKLDSPPDKCYNDEPDGKSGNMKLARGCTWCRFKHDCHSDANEGKGLRVFKYSTGFRYLTQVAKAPNVIEVTQL
;
A
#
# COMPACT_ATOMS: atom_id res chain seq x y z
N MET A 1 -29.98 28.29 -17.50
CA MET A 1 -29.64 27.22 -16.57
C MET A 1 -28.43 26.49 -17.11
N THR A 2 -27.23 26.83 -16.68
CA THR A 2 -26.01 26.14 -17.05
C THR A 2 -26.07 24.73 -16.46
N LYS A 3 -26.02 23.71 -17.30
CA LYS A 3 -25.86 22.32 -16.86
C LYS A 3 -24.61 22.28 -15.98
N LYS A 4 -24.74 22.12 -14.66
CA LYS A 4 -23.61 21.76 -13.81
C LYS A 4 -23.01 20.48 -14.40
N ASN A 5 -21.80 20.53 -14.92
CA ASN A 5 -21.10 19.33 -15.35
C ASN A 5 -21.07 18.37 -14.16
N LYS A 6 -21.56 17.14 -14.38
CA LYS A 6 -21.53 16.11 -13.34
C LYS A 6 -20.07 15.83 -12.99
N LYS A 7 -19.74 15.97 -11.73
CA LYS A 7 -18.42 15.61 -11.17
C LYS A 7 -18.20 14.10 -11.31
N THR A 8 -17.00 13.71 -11.63
CA THR A 8 -16.58 12.31 -11.77
C THR A 8 -15.10 12.17 -11.40
N LEU A 9 -14.64 10.95 -11.16
CA LEU A 9 -13.23 10.71 -10.86
C LEU A 9 -12.27 11.20 -11.97
N ASP A 10 -12.73 11.30 -13.22
CA ASP A 10 -11.93 11.79 -14.34
C ASP A 10 -11.67 13.30 -14.25
N THR A 11 -12.56 14.04 -13.57
CA THR A 11 -12.41 15.50 -13.36
C THR A 11 -11.73 15.85 -12.04
N LEU A 12 -11.54 14.86 -11.15
CA LEU A 12 -11.11 15.08 -9.76
C LEU A 12 -9.79 15.85 -9.65
N VAL A 13 -8.72 15.34 -10.23
CA VAL A 13 -7.40 16.00 -10.17
C VAL A 13 -7.40 17.37 -10.89
N PRO A 14 -7.96 17.50 -12.12
CA PRO A 14 -8.15 18.82 -12.76
C PRO A 14 -8.93 19.81 -11.90
N ASP A 15 -10.00 19.38 -11.25
CA ASP A 15 -10.83 20.27 -10.43
C ASP A 15 -10.10 20.75 -9.17
N ILE A 16 -9.34 19.87 -8.51
CA ILE A 16 -8.47 20.24 -7.39
C ILE A 16 -7.44 21.29 -7.86
N TYR A 17 -6.74 21.03 -8.97
CA TYR A 17 -5.72 21.98 -9.48
C TYR A 17 -6.32 23.31 -9.92
N ASN A 18 -7.52 23.32 -10.50
CA ASN A 18 -8.21 24.54 -10.85
C ASN A 18 -8.51 25.39 -9.60
N LYS A 19 -8.95 24.77 -8.50
CA LYS A 19 -9.16 25.46 -7.22
C LYS A 19 -7.85 26.02 -6.65
N LEU A 20 -6.79 25.23 -6.63
CA LEU A 20 -5.49 25.67 -6.11
C LEU A 20 -4.83 26.75 -7.00
N SER A 21 -5.13 26.79 -8.30
CA SER A 21 -4.62 27.83 -9.22
C SER A 21 -5.16 29.22 -8.89
N ALA A 22 -6.31 29.31 -8.22
CA ALA A 22 -6.86 30.56 -7.72
C ALA A 22 -5.96 31.19 -6.64
N LEU A 23 -5.41 30.37 -5.74
CA LEU A 23 -4.44 30.83 -4.73
C LEU A 23 -3.19 31.45 -5.36
N GLY A 24 -2.68 30.86 -6.44
CA GLY A 24 -1.54 31.38 -7.19
C GLY A 24 -1.80 32.76 -7.83
N LYS A 25 -3.06 33.14 -8.00
CA LYS A 25 -3.49 34.46 -8.49
C LYS A 25 -3.81 35.45 -7.37
N GLY A 26 -3.63 35.04 -6.10
CA GLY A 26 -4.01 35.84 -4.93
C GLY A 26 -5.50 35.83 -4.62
N GLU A 27 -6.27 34.92 -5.21
CA GLU A 27 -7.67 34.71 -4.88
C GLU A 27 -7.82 33.87 -3.60
N HIS A 28 -8.92 34.04 -2.88
CA HIS A 28 -9.20 33.22 -1.69
C HIS A 28 -9.76 31.87 -2.07
N LEU A 29 -9.41 30.87 -1.29
CA LEU A 29 -10.04 29.56 -1.34
C LEU A 29 -11.14 29.52 -0.27
N ASP A 30 -12.39 29.60 -0.71
CA ASP A 30 -13.52 29.53 0.19
C ASP A 30 -13.68 28.08 0.69
N ILE A 31 -13.40 27.89 1.97
CA ILE A 31 -13.65 26.62 2.70
C ILE A 31 -14.64 26.97 3.80
N ASP A 32 -15.78 26.29 3.84
CA ASP A 32 -16.76 26.50 4.87
C ASP A 32 -16.24 26.05 6.23
N GLU A 33 -16.80 26.67 7.28
CA GLU A 33 -16.35 26.46 8.66
C GLU A 33 -16.54 25.00 9.11
N GLU A 34 -17.63 24.34 8.69
CA GLU A 34 -17.90 22.93 8.99
C GLU A 34 -16.81 22.02 8.42
N THR A 35 -16.38 22.23 7.17
CA THR A 35 -15.29 21.48 6.54
C THR A 35 -13.96 21.69 7.27
N ILE A 36 -13.68 22.93 7.74
CA ILE A 36 -12.47 23.22 8.53
C ILE A 36 -12.51 22.51 9.89
N GLU A 37 -13.65 22.55 10.57
CA GLU A 37 -13.82 21.88 11.86
C GLU A 37 -13.67 20.37 11.74
N GLN A 38 -14.33 19.74 10.76
CA GLN A 38 -14.20 18.30 10.48
C GLN A 38 -12.75 17.90 10.22
N PHE A 39 -12.04 18.65 9.39
CA PHE A 39 -10.61 18.43 9.15
C PHE A 39 -9.79 18.56 10.44
N GLY A 40 -10.09 19.55 11.28
CA GLY A 40 -9.42 19.74 12.57
C GLY A 40 -9.63 18.56 13.52
N GLU A 41 -10.84 18.01 13.59
CA GLU A 41 -11.14 16.83 14.42
C GLU A 41 -10.45 15.57 13.89
N SER A 42 -10.45 15.33 12.57
CA SER A 42 -9.71 14.21 11.96
C SER A 42 -8.21 14.29 12.29
N MET A 43 -7.61 15.48 12.21
CA MET A 43 -6.20 15.69 12.55
C MET A 43 -5.90 15.39 14.04
N LYS A 44 -6.80 15.76 14.95
CA LYS A 44 -6.68 15.44 16.39
C LYS A 44 -6.76 13.94 16.62
N GLU A 45 -7.71 13.26 15.98
CA GLU A 45 -7.88 11.80 16.09
C GLU A 45 -6.64 11.04 15.59
N ILE A 46 -6.09 11.45 14.45
CA ILE A 46 -4.85 10.90 13.93
C ILE A 46 -3.72 11.04 14.94
N MET A 47 -3.51 12.23 15.48
CA MET A 47 -2.44 12.47 16.47
C MET A 47 -2.66 11.65 17.73
N TYR A 48 -3.88 11.55 18.22
CA TYR A 48 -4.20 10.75 19.40
C TYR A 48 -3.93 9.25 19.14
N THR A 49 -4.44 8.70 18.05
CA THR A 49 -4.28 7.29 17.69
C THR A 49 -2.80 6.93 17.45
N TRP A 50 -2.06 7.80 16.77
CA TRP A 50 -0.64 7.61 16.52
C TRP A 50 0.21 7.63 17.80
N SER A 51 -0.13 8.51 18.73
CA SER A 51 0.60 8.64 20.01
C SER A 51 0.20 7.59 21.06
N HIS A 52 -0.94 6.91 20.86
CA HIS A 52 -1.45 5.85 21.74
C HIS A 52 -1.63 4.52 20.97
N PRO A 53 -0.53 3.90 20.50
CA PRO A 53 -0.62 2.68 19.71
C PRO A 53 -1.24 1.55 20.54
N THR A 54 -2.27 0.91 19.98
CA THR A 54 -2.83 -0.30 20.59
C THR A 54 -1.86 -1.47 20.45
N PRO A 55 -1.76 -2.36 21.47
CA PRO A 55 -0.96 -3.57 21.35
C PRO A 55 -1.33 -4.36 20.09
N ARG A 56 -0.33 -4.88 19.38
CA ARG A 56 -0.57 -5.71 18.21
C ARG A 56 -1.31 -6.98 18.64
N GLY A 57 -2.54 -7.14 18.18
CA GLY A 57 -3.30 -8.37 18.33
C GLY A 57 -2.67 -9.52 17.50
N LYS A 58 -3.25 -10.72 17.64
CA LYS A 58 -2.87 -11.86 16.79
C LYS A 58 -2.96 -11.47 15.32
N ALA A 59 -2.03 -12.00 14.53
CA ALA A 59 -2.04 -11.81 13.09
C ALA A 59 -3.39 -12.24 12.49
N ALA A 60 -3.95 -11.41 11.62
CA ALA A 60 -5.26 -11.67 11.02
C ALA A 60 -5.26 -11.25 9.54
N LEU A 61 -6.07 -11.97 8.75
CA LEU A 61 -6.37 -11.51 7.40
C LEU A 61 -7.24 -10.26 7.48
N ARG A 62 -6.82 -9.23 6.76
CA ARG A 62 -7.51 -7.94 6.61
C ARG A 62 -7.57 -7.59 5.14
N MET A 63 -8.50 -6.74 4.76
CA MET A 63 -8.60 -6.31 3.37
C MET A 63 -7.30 -5.62 2.87
N SER A 64 -6.62 -4.89 3.73
CA SER A 64 -5.33 -4.26 3.43
C SER A 64 -4.15 -5.22 3.23
N ASN A 65 -4.26 -6.50 3.62
CA ASN A 65 -3.19 -7.48 3.39
C ASN A 65 -3.58 -8.63 2.45
N ILE A 66 -4.85 -8.69 2.02
CA ILE A 66 -5.37 -9.79 1.19
C ILE A 66 -4.69 -9.89 -0.19
N GLY A 67 -4.05 -8.82 -0.64
CA GLY A 67 -3.30 -8.78 -1.89
C GLY A 67 -1.91 -9.39 -1.80
N LYS A 68 -1.36 -9.58 -0.60
CA LYS A 68 -0.05 -10.19 -0.41
C LYS A 68 0.01 -11.62 -0.92
N GLN A 69 1.23 -12.09 -1.17
CA GLN A 69 1.47 -13.44 -1.66
C GLN A 69 1.07 -14.50 -0.61
N PRO A 70 0.53 -15.67 -1.04
CA PRO A 70 0.04 -16.71 -0.11
C PRO A 70 1.10 -17.19 0.88
N ARG A 71 2.35 -17.38 0.46
CA ARG A 71 3.46 -17.80 1.33
C ARG A 71 3.78 -16.74 2.40
N GLN A 72 3.77 -15.47 2.04
CA GLN A 72 3.98 -14.37 2.99
C GLN A 72 2.86 -14.35 4.04
N LEU A 73 1.60 -14.48 3.60
CA LEU A 73 0.46 -14.56 4.51
C LEU A 73 0.49 -15.81 5.39
N TRP A 74 0.98 -16.95 4.85
CA TRP A 74 1.16 -18.15 5.63
C TRP A 74 2.14 -17.90 6.80
N TYR A 75 3.29 -17.31 6.55
CA TYR A 75 4.23 -16.94 7.62
C TYR A 75 3.62 -15.93 8.59
N GLU A 76 2.89 -14.92 8.11
CA GLU A 76 2.22 -13.95 8.97
C GLU A 76 1.23 -14.59 9.95
N MET A 77 0.53 -15.66 9.53
CA MET A 77 -0.50 -16.33 10.33
C MET A 77 0.03 -17.46 11.21
N ASN A 78 1.12 -18.11 10.82
CA ASN A 78 1.61 -19.34 11.44
C ASN A 78 2.92 -19.17 12.22
N THR A 79 3.63 -18.04 12.06
CA THR A 79 4.82 -17.76 12.84
C THR A 79 4.44 -16.99 14.11
N SER A 80 4.92 -17.43 15.27
CA SER A 80 4.70 -16.70 16.51
C SER A 80 5.27 -15.29 16.42
N SER A 81 4.55 -14.31 16.93
CA SER A 81 4.92 -12.89 16.91
C SER A 81 6.11 -12.52 17.82
N ASP A 82 6.82 -13.51 18.34
CA ASP A 82 7.95 -13.33 19.25
C ASP A 82 9.21 -12.73 18.56
N SER A 83 9.27 -12.73 17.23
CA SER A 83 10.20 -11.85 16.53
C SER A 83 9.66 -10.43 16.59
N THR A 84 9.90 -9.75 17.67
CA THR A 84 9.71 -8.30 17.83
C THR A 84 10.67 -7.57 16.90
N GLU A 85 10.38 -7.57 15.60
CA GLU A 85 11.02 -6.61 14.70
C GLU A 85 10.60 -5.22 15.20
N VAL A 86 11.51 -4.57 15.89
CA VAL A 86 11.28 -3.21 16.40
C VAL A 86 11.12 -2.30 15.20
N ILE A 87 9.91 -1.77 15.01
CA ILE A 87 9.68 -0.78 13.96
C ILE A 87 10.61 0.41 14.22
N SER A 88 11.38 0.79 13.21
CA SER A 88 12.31 1.92 13.37
C SER A 88 11.54 3.22 13.62
N PRO A 89 12.08 4.15 14.43
CA PRO A 89 11.45 5.45 14.65
C PRO A 89 11.07 6.19 13.37
N ALA A 90 11.91 6.10 12.33
CA ALA A 90 11.62 6.69 11.02
C ALA A 90 10.38 6.09 10.35
N THR A 91 10.06 4.82 10.61
CA THR A 91 8.85 4.18 10.07
C THR A 91 7.59 4.71 10.74
N PHE A 92 7.63 5.03 12.04
CA PHE A 92 6.50 5.69 12.72
C PHE A 92 6.20 7.06 12.13
N ILE A 93 7.23 7.84 11.78
CA ILE A 93 7.05 9.12 11.08
C ILE A 93 6.41 8.91 9.72
N LYS A 94 6.82 7.87 8.97
CA LYS A 94 6.20 7.56 7.67
C LYS A 94 4.73 7.17 7.79
N PHE A 95 4.33 6.48 8.84
CA PHE A 95 2.93 6.16 9.10
C PHE A 95 2.12 7.42 9.39
N LEU A 96 2.65 8.31 10.22
CA LEU A 96 2.02 9.59 10.50
C LEU A 96 1.84 10.41 9.21
N TYR A 97 2.87 10.51 8.37
CA TYR A 97 2.76 11.18 7.07
C TYR A 97 1.65 10.60 6.19
N GLY A 98 1.49 9.27 6.20
CA GLY A 98 0.42 8.62 5.43
C GLY A 98 -0.93 9.17 5.82
N HIS A 99 -1.26 9.12 7.10
CA HIS A 99 -2.57 9.56 7.61
C HIS A 99 -2.81 11.07 7.46
N LEU A 100 -1.81 11.90 7.79
CA LEU A 100 -1.96 13.36 7.66
C LEU A 100 -2.16 13.80 6.20
N LEU A 101 -1.41 13.20 5.27
CA LEU A 101 -1.52 13.54 3.85
C LEU A 101 -2.82 13.02 3.24
N GLU A 102 -3.37 11.90 3.73
CA GLU A 102 -4.68 11.39 3.34
C GLU A 102 -5.78 12.39 3.66
N GLU A 103 -5.81 12.93 4.89
CA GLU A 103 -6.78 13.94 5.30
C GLU A 103 -6.64 15.25 4.50
N ILE A 104 -5.40 15.67 4.20
CA ILE A 104 -5.18 16.84 3.35
C ILE A 104 -5.76 16.60 1.95
N VAL A 105 -5.57 15.43 1.39
CA VAL A 105 -6.14 15.09 0.07
C VAL A 105 -7.66 15.08 0.13
N LEU A 106 -8.27 14.50 1.17
CA LEU A 106 -9.73 14.50 1.36
C LEU A 106 -10.29 15.92 1.47
N LEU A 107 -9.61 16.81 2.22
CA LEU A 107 -9.98 18.22 2.28
C LEU A 107 -9.98 18.85 0.87
N LEU A 108 -8.93 18.63 0.07
CA LEU A 108 -8.84 19.18 -1.30
C LEU A 108 -9.95 18.63 -2.20
N VAL A 109 -10.33 17.37 -2.06
CA VAL A 109 -11.44 16.75 -2.77
C VAL A 109 -12.74 17.46 -2.44
N LYS A 110 -13.06 17.64 -1.15
CA LYS A 110 -14.27 18.34 -0.67
C LYS A 110 -14.32 19.80 -1.18
N VAL A 111 -13.22 20.53 -1.03
CA VAL A 111 -13.11 21.94 -1.47
C VAL A 111 -13.22 22.08 -2.99
N SER A 112 -12.84 21.08 -3.77
CA SER A 112 -13.01 21.07 -5.22
C SER A 112 -14.45 20.77 -5.65
N GLY A 113 -15.35 20.49 -4.69
CA GLY A 113 -16.79 20.30 -4.90
C GLY A 113 -17.17 18.90 -5.35
N HIS A 114 -16.33 17.90 -5.11
CA HIS A 114 -16.64 16.49 -5.24
C HIS A 114 -17.36 15.99 -3.98
N GLU A 115 -18.30 15.07 -4.14
CA GLU A 115 -19.00 14.44 -3.05
C GLU A 115 -18.14 13.37 -2.41
N VAL A 116 -17.89 13.46 -1.10
CA VAL A 116 -17.16 12.46 -0.32
C VAL A 116 -18.11 11.83 0.67
N THR A 117 -18.20 10.51 0.66
CA THR A 117 -19.04 9.72 1.57
C THR A 117 -18.30 8.48 2.06
N SER A 118 -18.86 7.83 3.09
CA SER A 118 -18.32 6.56 3.62
C SER A 118 -16.84 6.62 4.04
N GLU A 119 -16.40 7.78 4.57
CA GLU A 119 -15.03 7.95 5.07
C GLU A 119 -14.73 6.95 6.19
N GLN A 120 -13.59 6.27 6.10
CA GLN A 120 -13.09 5.27 7.05
C GLN A 120 -14.11 4.17 7.40
N LYS A 121 -15.02 3.83 6.48
CA LYS A 121 -16.08 2.85 6.70
C LYS A 121 -15.52 1.44 6.90
N GLU A 122 -15.90 0.78 8.01
CA GLU A 122 -15.63 -0.64 8.18
C GLU A 122 -16.44 -1.46 7.18
N ILE A 123 -15.77 -2.33 6.45
CA ILE A 123 -16.38 -3.26 5.49
C ILE A 123 -16.05 -4.71 5.83
N LYS A 124 -16.84 -5.65 5.28
CA LYS A 124 -16.59 -7.08 5.45
C LYS A 124 -16.93 -7.86 4.19
N VAL A 125 -15.96 -8.55 3.62
CA VAL A 125 -16.14 -9.42 2.43
C VAL A 125 -15.68 -10.83 2.75
N SER A 126 -16.56 -11.81 2.59
CA SER A 126 -16.27 -13.23 2.88
C SER A 126 -15.64 -13.45 4.27
N GLY A 127 -16.05 -12.64 5.27
CA GLY A 127 -15.55 -12.71 6.64
C GLY A 127 -14.21 -11.99 6.88
N ILE A 128 -13.63 -11.34 5.86
CA ILE A 128 -12.44 -10.49 6.00
C ILE A 128 -12.88 -9.05 6.20
N LYS A 129 -12.39 -8.43 7.27
CA LYS A 129 -12.64 -7.02 7.58
C LYS A 129 -11.63 -6.09 6.93
N GLY A 130 -12.04 -4.86 6.70
CA GLY A 130 -11.18 -3.75 6.28
C GLY A 130 -11.84 -2.42 6.58
N HIS A 131 -11.08 -1.34 6.47
CA HIS A 131 -11.59 0.03 6.46
C HIS A 131 -11.24 0.59 5.09
N MET A 132 -12.20 1.11 4.39
CA MET A 132 -11.94 1.78 3.12
C MET A 132 -11.82 3.28 3.37
N ASP A 133 -11.01 3.95 2.56
CA ASP A 133 -10.73 5.36 2.80
C ASP A 133 -11.99 6.21 2.55
N CYS A 134 -12.60 6.11 1.38
CA CYS A 134 -13.82 6.84 1.06
C CYS A 134 -14.51 6.34 -0.21
N VAL A 135 -15.70 6.93 -0.46
CA VAL A 135 -16.40 6.94 -1.74
C VAL A 135 -16.42 8.37 -2.26
N ILE A 136 -15.97 8.61 -3.49
CA ILE A 136 -15.98 9.92 -4.15
C ILE A 136 -16.88 9.83 -5.39
N ASP A 137 -17.88 10.69 -5.49
CA ASP A 137 -18.85 10.74 -6.59
C ASP A 137 -19.53 9.39 -6.88
N GLY A 138 -19.71 8.56 -5.85
CA GLY A 138 -20.35 7.25 -5.94
C GLY A 138 -19.41 6.09 -6.24
N GLU A 139 -18.10 6.32 -6.40
CA GLU A 139 -17.11 5.27 -6.64
C GLU A 139 -16.10 5.16 -5.50
N VAL A 140 -15.67 3.93 -5.21
CA VAL A 140 -14.64 3.67 -4.18
C VAL A 140 -13.31 4.29 -4.58
N VAL A 141 -12.73 5.08 -3.69
CA VAL A 141 -11.40 5.64 -3.89
C VAL A 141 -10.51 5.30 -2.69
N ASP A 142 -9.35 4.74 -2.98
CA ASP A 142 -8.31 4.43 -2.02
C ASP A 142 -7.17 5.46 -2.19
N ILE A 143 -6.88 6.21 -1.12
CA ILE A 143 -5.91 7.31 -1.18
C ILE A 143 -4.52 6.76 -0.87
N LYS A 144 -3.55 7.08 -1.71
CA LYS A 144 -2.17 6.60 -1.55
C LYS A 144 -1.16 7.72 -1.54
N THR A 145 -0.32 7.75 -0.52
CA THR A 145 0.87 8.61 -0.49
C THR A 145 2.09 7.83 -0.97
N ALA A 146 2.76 8.31 -2.00
CA ALA A 146 3.78 7.57 -2.70
C ALA A 146 5.11 8.35 -2.82
N SER A 147 6.24 7.62 -2.85
CA SER A 147 7.52 8.18 -3.31
C SER A 147 7.49 8.40 -4.82
N ASN A 148 8.39 9.21 -5.37
CA ASN A 148 8.50 9.44 -6.81
C ASN A 148 8.44 8.16 -7.63
N PHE A 149 9.16 7.11 -7.21
CA PHE A 149 9.19 5.84 -7.91
C PHE A 149 7.82 5.13 -7.91
N ALA A 150 7.16 5.07 -6.76
CA ALA A 150 5.85 4.41 -6.65
C ALA A 150 4.75 5.24 -7.31
N PHE A 151 4.82 6.57 -7.21
CA PHE A 151 3.86 7.49 -7.82
C PHE A 151 3.80 7.35 -9.34
N LYS A 152 4.95 7.13 -10.00
CA LYS A 152 4.99 6.88 -11.44
C LYS A 152 4.07 5.75 -11.88
N LYS A 153 3.94 4.68 -11.10
CA LYS A 153 3.06 3.55 -11.45
C LYS A 153 1.58 3.96 -11.52
N PHE A 154 1.15 4.84 -10.63
CA PHE A 154 -0.21 5.40 -10.67
C PHE A 154 -0.38 6.34 -11.85
N LYS A 155 0.58 7.25 -12.05
CA LYS A 155 0.53 8.25 -13.11
C LYS A 155 0.60 7.64 -14.51
N ASP A 156 1.47 6.66 -14.70
CA ASP A 156 1.70 5.99 -15.99
C ASP A 156 0.72 4.82 -16.23
N GLY A 157 -0.17 4.51 -15.26
CA GLY A 157 -1.16 3.44 -15.37
C GLY A 157 -0.59 2.00 -15.30
N THR A 158 0.63 1.84 -14.77
CA THR A 158 1.35 0.54 -14.77
C THR A 158 1.30 -0.20 -13.43
N LEU A 159 0.48 0.27 -12.48
CA LEU A 159 0.40 -0.35 -11.16
C LEU A 159 -0.06 -1.81 -11.20
N SER A 160 -0.98 -2.17 -12.12
CA SER A 160 -1.46 -3.55 -12.26
C SER A 160 -0.36 -4.53 -12.68
N GLU A 161 0.68 -4.05 -13.39
CA GLU A 161 1.80 -4.88 -13.85
C GLU A 161 2.81 -5.19 -12.72
N ASP A 162 2.93 -4.31 -11.72
CA ASP A 162 3.85 -4.46 -10.58
C ASP A 162 3.22 -3.93 -9.29
N ASP A 163 2.34 -4.76 -8.69
CA ASP A 163 1.62 -4.49 -7.44
C ASP A 163 2.11 -5.39 -6.29
N PRO A 164 3.29 -5.14 -5.73
CA PRO A 164 3.85 -5.97 -4.65
C PRO A 164 3.09 -5.82 -3.33
N PHE A 165 2.28 -4.79 -3.18
CA PHE A 165 1.48 -4.52 -1.98
C PHE A 165 0.07 -5.11 -2.04
N GLY A 166 -0.39 -5.48 -3.24
CA GLY A 166 -1.71 -6.06 -3.46
C GLY A 166 -2.86 -5.06 -3.46
N TYR A 167 -2.60 -3.84 -3.90
CA TYR A 167 -3.58 -2.76 -3.98
C TYR A 167 -4.78 -3.11 -4.86
N MET A 168 -4.55 -3.81 -5.98
CA MET A 168 -5.64 -4.28 -6.85
C MET A 168 -6.64 -5.17 -6.11
N ALA A 169 -6.15 -6.06 -5.24
CA ALA A 169 -7.02 -6.93 -4.46
C ALA A 169 -7.73 -6.18 -3.32
N GLN A 170 -7.09 -5.18 -2.75
CA GLN A 170 -7.68 -4.30 -1.74
C GLN A 170 -8.85 -3.52 -2.34
N LEU A 171 -8.63 -2.85 -3.48
CA LEU A 171 -9.66 -2.10 -4.21
C LEU A 171 -10.83 -3.01 -4.60
N ALA A 172 -10.55 -4.18 -5.20
CA ALA A 172 -11.60 -5.14 -5.56
C ALA A 172 -12.43 -5.60 -4.36
N GLY A 173 -11.81 -5.67 -3.16
CA GLY A 173 -12.49 -5.96 -1.92
C GLY A 173 -13.44 -4.86 -1.49
N TYR A 174 -12.98 -3.63 -1.55
CA TYR A 174 -13.78 -2.45 -1.21
C TYR A 174 -14.95 -2.25 -2.18
N GLU A 175 -14.70 -2.34 -3.47
CA GLU A 175 -15.74 -2.30 -4.50
C GLU A 175 -16.79 -3.41 -4.32
N SER A 176 -16.33 -4.63 -4.00
CA SER A 176 -17.26 -5.75 -3.73
C SER A 176 -18.15 -5.51 -2.52
N ALA A 177 -17.71 -4.73 -1.54
CA ALA A 177 -18.48 -4.37 -0.35
C ALA A 177 -19.49 -3.27 -0.64
N GLU A 178 -19.11 -2.27 -1.45
CA GLU A 178 -19.95 -1.12 -1.80
C GLU A 178 -20.86 -1.36 -3.01
N GLY A 179 -20.62 -2.42 -3.77
CA GLY A 179 -21.39 -2.70 -4.98
C GLY A 179 -21.01 -1.80 -6.17
N THR A 180 -19.81 -1.23 -6.17
CA THR A 180 -19.25 -0.45 -7.28
C THR A 180 -18.23 -1.25 -8.08
N SER A 181 -17.72 -0.72 -9.18
CA SER A 181 -16.75 -1.41 -10.03
C SER A 181 -15.80 -0.48 -10.80
N HIS A 182 -15.96 0.83 -10.65
CA HIS A 182 -15.18 1.84 -11.38
C HIS A 182 -14.37 2.73 -10.46
N GLY A 183 -14.06 2.25 -9.27
CA GLY A 183 -13.21 2.91 -8.31
C GLY A 183 -11.73 2.99 -8.75
N GLY A 184 -10.92 3.59 -7.92
CA GLY A 184 -9.51 3.77 -8.23
C GLY A 184 -8.67 4.25 -7.07
N PHE A 185 -7.49 4.74 -7.40
CA PHE A 185 -6.49 5.24 -6.47
C PHE A 185 -6.23 6.71 -6.74
N LEU A 186 -6.44 7.54 -5.73
CA LEU A 186 -5.99 8.93 -5.75
C LEU A 186 -4.60 8.99 -5.09
N ALA A 187 -3.56 9.09 -5.90
CA ALA A 187 -2.19 9.07 -5.42
C ALA A 187 -1.63 10.49 -5.26
N LEU A 188 -1.01 10.75 -4.10
CA LEU A 188 -0.22 11.95 -3.83
C LEU A 188 1.27 11.59 -3.83
N ASN A 189 2.05 12.27 -4.67
CA ASN A 189 3.50 12.25 -4.60
C ASN A 189 3.96 13.08 -3.40
N LYS A 190 4.43 12.44 -2.34
CA LYS A 190 4.85 13.11 -1.10
C LYS A 190 6.12 13.96 -1.23
N GLU A 191 6.82 13.89 -2.36
CA GLU A 191 8.03 14.66 -2.62
C GLU A 191 7.75 15.92 -3.45
N SER A 192 6.83 15.82 -4.44
CA SER A 192 6.51 16.93 -5.35
C SER A 192 5.15 17.59 -5.07
N GLY A 193 4.25 16.95 -4.32
CA GLY A 193 2.86 17.39 -4.14
C GLY A 193 1.97 17.11 -5.36
N GLU A 194 2.45 16.36 -6.35
CA GLU A 194 1.68 16.04 -7.54
C GLU A 194 0.61 15.00 -7.24
N LEU A 195 -0.60 15.17 -7.81
CA LEU A 195 -1.71 14.22 -7.71
C LEU A 195 -1.88 13.45 -9.02
N ALA A 196 -2.27 12.19 -8.89
CA ALA A 196 -2.68 11.36 -10.03
C ALA A 196 -3.89 10.49 -9.64
N MET A 197 -4.89 10.44 -10.52
CA MET A 197 -5.99 9.50 -10.42
C MET A 197 -5.72 8.30 -11.32
N TYR A 198 -5.62 7.10 -10.74
CA TYR A 198 -5.47 5.86 -11.47
C TYR A 198 -6.72 4.99 -11.30
N ARG A 199 -7.35 4.64 -12.40
CA ARG A 199 -8.52 3.77 -12.45
C ARG A 199 -8.16 2.51 -13.23
N PRO A 200 -7.91 1.39 -12.52
CA PRO A 200 -7.58 0.13 -13.19
C PRO A 200 -8.79 -0.43 -13.95
N ASP A 201 -8.53 -1.10 -15.07
CA ASP A 201 -9.54 -1.86 -15.76
C ASP A 201 -10.07 -3.02 -14.91
N ASN A 202 -11.34 -3.37 -15.09
CA ASN A 202 -11.96 -4.42 -14.27
C ASN A 202 -11.32 -5.80 -14.45
N PHE A 203 -10.71 -6.09 -15.61
CA PHE A 203 -10.00 -7.35 -15.83
C PHE A 203 -8.66 -7.42 -15.06
N ASP A 204 -8.07 -6.29 -14.68
CA ASP A 204 -6.86 -6.23 -13.85
C ASP A 204 -7.14 -6.55 -12.38
N LYS A 205 -8.40 -6.40 -11.96
CA LYS A 205 -8.82 -6.64 -10.58
C LYS A 205 -9.11 -8.13 -10.36
N PRO A 206 -8.58 -8.75 -9.32
CA PRO A 206 -8.85 -10.16 -9.05
C PRO A 206 -10.28 -10.39 -8.58
N ASN A 207 -10.85 -11.57 -8.89
CA ASN A 207 -12.06 -12.01 -8.22
C ASN A 207 -11.80 -12.20 -6.73
N ILE A 208 -12.22 -11.22 -5.93
CA ILE A 208 -11.86 -11.13 -4.51
C ILE A 208 -12.37 -12.32 -3.70
N LYS A 209 -13.59 -12.83 -3.97
CA LYS A 209 -14.16 -13.98 -3.25
C LYS A 209 -13.35 -15.24 -3.50
N LYS A 210 -12.94 -15.49 -4.75
CA LYS A 210 -12.06 -16.61 -5.11
C LYS A 210 -10.69 -16.45 -4.46
N LYS A 211 -10.10 -15.25 -4.51
CA LYS A 211 -8.80 -14.96 -3.89
C LYS A 211 -8.83 -15.18 -2.38
N ILE A 212 -9.84 -14.67 -1.68
CA ILE A 212 -10.01 -14.90 -0.23
C ILE A 212 -10.13 -16.40 0.08
N SER A 213 -10.92 -17.14 -0.71
CA SER A 213 -11.06 -18.59 -0.52
C SER A 213 -9.73 -19.32 -0.69
N SER A 214 -8.96 -18.99 -1.72
CA SER A 214 -7.63 -19.56 -1.97
C SER A 214 -6.65 -19.25 -0.82
N ILE A 215 -6.59 -18.00 -0.38
CA ILE A 215 -5.71 -17.60 0.73
C ILE A 215 -6.09 -18.32 2.04
N LYS A 216 -7.40 -18.42 2.35
CA LYS A 216 -7.87 -19.13 3.54
C LYS A 216 -7.49 -20.62 3.53
N LYS A 217 -7.37 -21.23 2.35
CA LYS A 217 -6.86 -22.60 2.22
C LYS A 217 -5.33 -22.61 2.41
N ALA A 218 -4.62 -21.72 1.74
CA ALA A 218 -3.17 -21.67 1.77
C ALA A 218 -2.59 -21.46 3.18
N ILE A 219 -3.17 -20.57 3.98
CA ILE A 219 -2.69 -20.31 5.36
C ILE A 219 -2.97 -21.45 6.35
N LYS A 220 -3.79 -22.45 5.98
CA LYS A 220 -4.08 -23.63 6.80
C LYS A 220 -3.21 -24.84 6.47
N LEU A 221 -2.32 -24.72 5.49
CA LEU A 221 -1.38 -25.80 5.16
C LEU A 221 -0.40 -26.00 6.31
N ASP A 222 0.03 -27.24 6.51
CA ASP A 222 1.03 -27.59 7.53
C ASP A 222 2.43 -27.06 7.20
N SER A 223 2.67 -26.73 5.92
CA SER A 223 3.92 -26.14 5.44
C SER A 223 3.62 -24.94 4.53
N PRO A 224 4.59 -24.00 4.43
CA PRO A 224 4.38 -22.79 3.61
C PRO A 224 4.19 -23.15 2.12
N PRO A 225 3.28 -22.47 1.40
CA PRO A 225 3.13 -22.61 -0.05
C PRO A 225 4.45 -22.34 -0.80
N ASP A 226 4.48 -22.54 -2.12
CA ASP A 226 5.65 -22.28 -2.96
C ASP A 226 6.21 -20.86 -2.79
N LYS A 227 7.52 -20.69 -3.06
CA LYS A 227 8.19 -19.37 -2.99
C LYS A 227 7.45 -18.36 -3.87
N CYS A 228 7.32 -17.14 -3.37
CA CYS A 228 6.55 -16.08 -4.05
C CYS A 228 7.17 -15.64 -5.39
N TYR A 229 8.50 -15.70 -5.47
CA TYR A 229 9.31 -15.26 -6.61
C TYR A 229 10.51 -16.18 -6.77
N ASN A 230 10.98 -16.33 -8.00
CA ASN A 230 12.23 -17.01 -8.31
C ASN A 230 13.41 -16.10 -7.95
N ASP A 231 14.54 -16.71 -7.57
CA ASP A 231 15.78 -15.99 -7.36
C ASP A 231 16.29 -15.40 -8.68
N GLU A 232 16.96 -14.26 -8.60
CA GLU A 232 17.49 -13.52 -9.75
C GLU A 232 19.01 -13.67 -9.86
N PRO A 233 19.57 -13.71 -11.09
CA PRO A 233 21.02 -13.65 -11.26
C PRO A 233 21.61 -12.36 -10.67
N ASP A 234 22.74 -12.46 -9.97
CA ASP A 234 23.51 -11.31 -9.49
C ASP A 234 24.62 -10.95 -10.48
N GLY A 235 24.22 -10.32 -11.57
CA GLY A 235 25.13 -9.95 -12.66
C GLY A 235 25.72 -11.18 -13.36
N LYS A 236 27.04 -11.14 -13.64
CA LYS A 236 27.79 -12.23 -14.34
C LYS A 236 28.63 -13.08 -13.38
N SER A 237 28.43 -12.94 -12.07
CA SER A 237 29.25 -13.61 -11.05
C SER A 237 28.92 -15.09 -10.87
N GLY A 238 27.80 -15.57 -11.41
CA GLY A 238 27.21 -16.87 -11.11
C GLY A 238 26.46 -16.93 -9.78
N ASN A 239 26.43 -15.83 -9.02
CA ASN A 239 25.65 -15.71 -7.79
C ASN A 239 24.16 -15.56 -8.12
N MET A 240 23.31 -16.05 -7.20
CA MET A 240 21.88 -15.78 -7.22
C MET A 240 21.51 -14.93 -6.02
N LYS A 241 20.59 -13.99 -6.21
CA LYS A 241 20.09 -13.07 -5.18
C LYS A 241 18.59 -13.17 -5.03
N LEU A 242 18.08 -12.70 -3.91
CA LEU A 242 16.64 -12.53 -3.72
C LEU A 242 16.03 -11.66 -4.83
N ALA A 243 14.89 -12.10 -5.33
CA ALA A 243 14.03 -11.23 -6.13
C ALA A 243 13.68 -9.95 -5.35
N ARG A 244 13.45 -8.88 -6.09
CA ARG A 244 13.13 -7.56 -5.50
C ARG A 244 11.95 -7.63 -4.52
N GLY A 245 10.89 -8.38 -4.84
CA GLY A 245 9.72 -8.55 -3.98
C GLY A 245 10.03 -9.23 -2.64
N CYS A 246 11.09 -10.06 -2.57
CA CYS A 246 11.53 -10.73 -1.35
C CYS A 246 12.43 -9.85 -0.47
N THR A 247 13.11 -8.85 -1.03
CA THR A 247 14.11 -8.03 -0.31
C THR A 247 13.50 -7.32 0.90
N TRP A 248 12.24 -6.88 0.79
CA TRP A 248 11.52 -6.15 1.84
C TRP A 248 10.62 -7.04 2.70
N CYS A 249 10.58 -8.35 2.42
CA CYS A 249 9.80 -9.28 3.21
C CYS A 249 10.48 -9.55 4.55
N ARG A 250 9.76 -9.37 5.65
CA ARG A 250 10.29 -9.65 7.01
C ARG A 250 10.63 -11.13 7.22
N PHE A 251 9.99 -12.02 6.46
CA PHE A 251 10.21 -13.48 6.53
C PHE A 251 11.28 -13.99 5.56
N LYS A 252 12.09 -13.11 4.95
CA LYS A 252 13.06 -13.52 3.95
C LYS A 252 14.07 -14.54 4.47
N HIS A 253 14.50 -14.44 5.73
CA HIS A 253 15.44 -15.37 6.34
C HIS A 253 14.80 -16.74 6.59
N ASP A 254 13.61 -16.80 7.17
CA ASP A 254 12.87 -18.05 7.40
C ASP A 254 12.51 -18.72 6.06
N CYS A 255 12.02 -17.91 5.12
CA CYS A 255 11.60 -18.36 3.79
C CYS A 255 12.73 -18.95 2.95
N HIS A 256 13.97 -18.51 3.17
CA HIS A 256 15.15 -18.93 2.45
C HIS A 256 16.22 -19.57 3.38
N SER A 257 15.77 -20.25 4.43
CA SER A 257 16.65 -21.02 5.32
C SER A 257 17.38 -22.14 4.59
N ASP A 258 16.82 -22.63 3.48
CA ASP A 258 17.40 -23.61 2.57
C ASP A 258 18.50 -23.06 1.65
N ALA A 259 18.66 -21.73 1.56
CA ALA A 259 19.65 -21.08 0.71
C ALA A 259 21.10 -21.44 1.10
N ASN A 260 22.03 -21.34 0.13
CA ASN A 260 23.44 -21.65 0.34
C ASN A 260 23.66 -23.00 1.04
N GLU A 261 23.00 -24.05 0.52
CA GLU A 261 23.10 -25.42 1.04
C GLU A 261 22.63 -25.56 2.52
N GLY A 262 21.53 -24.86 2.87
CA GLY A 262 20.97 -24.88 4.21
C GLY A 262 21.64 -23.93 5.21
N LYS A 263 22.56 -23.07 4.76
CA LYS A 263 23.21 -22.05 5.61
C LYS A 263 22.43 -20.75 5.68
N GLY A 264 21.31 -20.65 4.94
CA GLY A 264 20.50 -19.46 4.86
C GLY A 264 21.05 -18.38 3.92
N LEU A 265 20.46 -17.20 3.96
CA LEU A 265 20.88 -16.07 3.14
C LEU A 265 22.24 -15.54 3.57
N ARG A 266 23.12 -15.28 2.60
CA ARG A 266 24.34 -14.52 2.84
C ARG A 266 24.12 -13.05 2.45
N VAL A 267 24.50 -12.14 3.34
CA VAL A 267 24.18 -10.71 3.20
C VAL A 267 25.44 -9.90 3.00
N PHE A 268 25.48 -9.11 1.94
CA PHE A 268 26.61 -8.28 1.59
C PHE A 268 26.24 -6.80 1.55
N LYS A 269 27.10 -5.94 2.14
CA LYS A 269 26.88 -4.49 2.21
C LYS A 269 27.54 -3.79 1.04
N TYR A 270 26.74 -3.28 0.10
CA TYR A 270 27.18 -2.41 -0.98
C TYR A 270 26.92 -0.93 -0.65
N SER A 271 27.49 -0.01 -1.43
CA SER A 271 27.20 1.43 -1.30
C SER A 271 25.73 1.77 -1.51
N THR A 272 25.02 0.96 -2.31
CA THR A 272 23.60 1.12 -2.61
C THR A 272 22.66 0.39 -1.63
N GLY A 273 23.20 -0.27 -0.60
CA GLY A 273 22.43 -1.02 0.38
C GLY A 273 22.83 -2.49 0.51
N PHE A 274 21.97 -3.27 1.17
CA PHE A 274 22.25 -4.71 1.37
C PHE A 274 21.80 -5.54 0.17
N ARG A 275 22.58 -6.58 -0.13
CA ARG A 275 22.26 -7.60 -1.13
C ARG A 275 22.22 -8.97 -0.44
N TYR A 276 21.10 -9.65 -0.62
CA TYR A 276 20.84 -10.97 -0.04
C TYR A 276 21.07 -12.03 -1.11
N LEU A 277 22.09 -12.85 -0.94
CA LEU A 277 22.43 -13.91 -1.89
C LEU A 277 21.87 -15.26 -1.42
N THR A 278 21.16 -15.93 -2.31
CA THR A 278 20.61 -17.28 -2.11
C THR A 278 21.57 -18.35 -2.55
N GLN A 279 22.50 -18.00 -3.45
CA GLN A 279 23.61 -18.86 -3.87
C GLN A 279 24.85 -17.98 -4.12
N VAL A 280 25.99 -18.38 -3.56
CA VAL A 280 27.27 -17.69 -3.72
C VAL A 280 28.24 -18.60 -4.46
N ALA A 281 28.39 -18.42 -5.79
CA ALA A 281 29.37 -19.05 -6.59
C ALA A 281 30.75 -18.36 -6.46
N LYS A 282 30.74 -17.01 -6.32
CA LYS A 282 31.94 -16.20 -6.12
C LYS A 282 31.64 -15.14 -5.04
N ALA A 283 32.40 -15.19 -3.96
CA ALA A 283 32.22 -14.21 -2.88
C ALA A 283 32.46 -12.77 -3.38
N PRO A 284 31.51 -11.85 -3.15
CA PRO A 284 31.69 -10.43 -3.48
C PRO A 284 32.84 -9.81 -2.71
N ASN A 285 33.55 -8.86 -3.34
CA ASN A 285 34.63 -8.10 -2.69
C ASN A 285 34.08 -6.91 -1.91
N VAL A 286 33.14 -7.18 -0.99
CA VAL A 286 32.52 -6.21 -0.06
C VAL A 286 32.27 -6.89 1.27
N ILE A 287 31.94 -6.11 2.30
CA ILE A 287 31.74 -6.65 3.65
C ILE A 287 30.53 -7.59 3.67
N GLU A 288 30.75 -8.81 4.15
CA GLU A 288 29.67 -9.73 4.51
C GLU A 288 29.18 -9.41 5.93
N VAL A 289 27.85 -9.28 6.07
CA VAL A 289 27.19 -8.96 7.34
C VAL A 289 26.65 -10.24 7.95
N THR A 290 27.20 -10.64 9.06
CA THR A 290 26.86 -11.91 9.75
C THR A 290 25.69 -11.80 10.73
N GLN A 291 25.28 -10.56 11.09
CA GLN A 291 24.11 -10.26 11.93
C GLN A 291 23.41 -9.01 11.38
N LEU A 292 22.13 -9.12 11.11
CA LEU A 292 21.22 -7.99 10.81
C LEU A 292 20.16 -7.92 11.89
#